data_37b20316098ba8f7482badc93f5bf31a
#
_entry.id   37b20316098ba8f7482badc93f5bf31a
#
_cell.length_a   1.000
_cell.length_b   1.000
_cell.length_c   1.000
_cell.angle_alpha   90.00
_cell.angle_beta   90.00
_cell.angle_gamma   90.00
#
_symmetry.space_group_name_H-M   'P 1'
#
loop_
_entity.id
_entity.type
_entity.pdbx_description
1 polymer ?
#
loop_
_entity_poly.entity_id
_entity_poly.type
_entity_poly.pdbx_seq_one_letter_code
_entity_poly.pdbx_strand_id
1 'polypeptide(L)'
;MADKNQDKNQSKNRAEQAEEHDESVLNPEIKNESDLSKKERRLIEKEKLKGMGPGKKLQYIWMYYKPAIFGVIAVIALIFGIKDYYEQSKIKTVLSMTVVNSMANDTETPEQKIKETLGYKDDPYSKVEIGVNLTTDSEMAEFDYNAQMAYVAQIQAGSIDIMVMPEKLYQTLKKNEPFADLKELMGEEAFEKFGMQTDTTHISITDSELEQELGVIYDPVCIAVPYSAPNQENAVKWIKSLDSRK
;
A
#
# COMPACT_ATOMS: atom_id res chain seq x y z
N MET A 1 -6.94 -48.81 -63.15
CA MET A 1 -7.09 -47.88 -61.98
C MET A 1 -7.05 -48.63 -60.63
N ALA A 2 -6.11 -49.55 -60.45
CA ALA A 2 -6.05 -50.40 -59.26
C ALA A 2 -4.71 -50.40 -58.53
N ASP A 3 -3.75 -49.54 -58.97
CA ASP A 3 -2.36 -49.65 -58.48
C ASP A 3 -1.90 -48.49 -57.54
N LYS A 4 -2.77 -47.52 -57.23
CA LYS A 4 -2.42 -46.39 -56.37
C LYS A 4 -2.82 -46.56 -54.90
N ASN A 5 -3.63 -47.57 -54.55
CA ASN A 5 -4.08 -47.79 -53.18
C ASN A 5 -3.23 -48.77 -52.37
N GLN A 6 -2.38 -49.58 -53.07
CA GLN A 6 -1.49 -50.51 -52.38
C GLN A 6 -0.24 -49.82 -51.82
N ASP A 7 0.27 -48.81 -52.53
CA ASP A 7 1.45 -48.04 -52.07
C ASP A 7 1.18 -47.16 -50.84
N LYS A 8 -0.03 -46.67 -50.70
CA LYS A 8 -0.41 -45.88 -49.49
C LYS A 8 -0.56 -46.72 -48.23
N ASN A 9 -1.00 -47.95 -48.36
CA ASN A 9 -1.11 -48.84 -47.20
C ASN A 9 0.22 -49.43 -46.77
N GLN A 10 1.15 -49.67 -47.70
CA GLN A 10 2.51 -50.13 -47.39
C GLN A 10 3.33 -49.03 -46.73
N SER A 11 3.18 -47.75 -47.12
CA SER A 11 3.89 -46.65 -46.51
C SER A 11 3.36 -46.33 -45.09
N LYS A 12 2.06 -46.55 -44.85
CA LYS A 12 1.45 -46.35 -43.53
C LYS A 12 1.84 -47.46 -42.55
N ASN A 13 1.83 -48.73 -42.99
CA ASN A 13 2.28 -49.85 -42.15
C ASN A 13 3.80 -49.81 -41.89
N ARG A 14 4.59 -49.22 -42.76
CA ARG A 14 6.04 -49.02 -42.56
C ARG A 14 6.35 -47.89 -41.59
N ALA A 15 5.49 -46.87 -41.55
CA ALA A 15 5.58 -45.79 -40.55
C ALA A 15 5.14 -46.24 -39.16
N GLU A 16 4.08 -47.03 -39.06
CA GLU A 16 3.62 -47.61 -37.77
C GLU A 16 4.64 -48.63 -37.22
N GLN A 17 5.26 -49.46 -38.08
CA GLN A 17 6.33 -50.37 -37.67
C GLN A 17 7.64 -49.68 -37.30
N ALA A 18 7.92 -48.49 -37.85
CA ALA A 18 9.07 -47.71 -37.48
C ALA A 18 8.90 -46.96 -36.13
N GLU A 19 7.66 -46.60 -35.77
CA GLU A 19 7.38 -46.04 -34.43
C GLU A 19 7.38 -47.12 -33.33
N GLU A 20 6.93 -48.36 -33.65
CA GLU A 20 6.95 -49.50 -32.71
C GLU A 20 8.37 -50.06 -32.47
N HIS A 21 9.31 -49.82 -33.39
CA HIS A 21 10.68 -50.34 -33.29
C HIS A 21 11.62 -49.43 -32.52
N ASP A 22 11.25 -48.18 -32.26
CA ASP A 22 12.09 -47.22 -31.49
C ASP A 22 11.84 -47.29 -29.97
N GLU A 23 10.73 -47.90 -29.54
CA GLU A 23 10.47 -48.14 -28.11
C GLU A 23 11.20 -49.36 -27.54
N SER A 24 11.65 -50.29 -28.38
CA SER A 24 12.26 -51.57 -27.94
C SER A 24 13.77 -51.54 -27.71
N VAL A 25 14.44 -50.43 -28.04
CA VAL A 25 15.92 -50.32 -27.94
C VAL A 25 16.40 -49.85 -26.56
N LEU A 26 15.48 -49.42 -25.70
CA LEU A 26 15.79 -48.97 -24.33
C LEU A 26 15.49 -50.08 -23.32
N ASN A 27 16.45 -51.00 -23.18
CA ASN A 27 16.56 -52.01 -22.12
C ASN A 27 15.41 -53.03 -22.08
N PRO A 28 15.61 -54.27 -22.61
CA PRO A 28 14.60 -55.32 -22.70
C PRO A 28 14.11 -55.88 -21.35
N GLU A 29 14.69 -55.45 -20.24
CA GLU A 29 14.31 -55.92 -18.89
C GLU A 29 13.27 -55.02 -18.16
N ILE A 30 12.94 -53.84 -18.68
CA ILE A 30 12.04 -52.92 -17.98
C ILE A 30 10.65 -53.01 -18.58
N LYS A 31 9.77 -53.75 -17.91
CA LYS A 31 8.40 -53.96 -18.38
C LYS A 31 7.41 -52.85 -18.05
N ASN A 32 7.72 -51.93 -17.12
CA ASN A 32 6.85 -50.83 -16.72
C ASN A 32 7.65 -49.61 -16.23
N GLU A 33 7.17 -48.40 -16.53
CA GLU A 33 7.76 -47.12 -16.05
C GLU A 33 7.84 -47.02 -14.51
N SER A 34 7.02 -47.82 -13.80
CA SER A 34 7.01 -47.91 -12.33
C SER A 34 8.28 -48.51 -11.75
N ASP A 35 9.03 -49.31 -12.52
CA ASP A 35 10.17 -50.09 -12.04
C ASP A 35 11.49 -49.32 -12.15
N LEU A 36 11.45 -48.14 -12.77
CA LEU A 36 12.63 -47.30 -12.96
C LEU A 36 12.98 -46.50 -11.71
N SER A 37 14.26 -46.54 -11.34
CA SER A 37 14.79 -45.67 -10.28
C SER A 37 14.66 -44.16 -10.69
N LYS A 38 14.60 -43.27 -9.69
CA LYS A 38 14.54 -41.81 -9.93
C LYS A 38 15.68 -41.28 -10.80
N LYS A 39 16.85 -41.93 -10.81
CA LYS A 39 17.99 -41.55 -11.63
C LYS A 39 17.79 -41.98 -13.08
N GLU A 40 17.29 -43.17 -13.32
CA GLU A 40 17.02 -43.71 -14.65
C GLU A 40 15.92 -42.93 -15.35
N ARG A 41 14.83 -42.62 -14.62
CA ARG A 41 13.79 -41.73 -15.18
C ARG A 41 14.34 -40.38 -15.64
N ARG A 42 15.20 -39.75 -14.84
CA ARG A 42 15.83 -38.47 -15.22
C ARG A 42 16.76 -38.59 -16.45
N LEU A 43 17.45 -39.71 -16.62
CA LEU A 43 18.30 -39.93 -17.77
C LEU A 43 17.46 -40.11 -19.05
N ILE A 44 16.41 -40.91 -18.98
CA ILE A 44 15.48 -41.14 -20.09
C ILE A 44 14.77 -39.83 -20.49
N GLU A 45 14.29 -39.05 -19.53
CA GLU A 45 13.69 -37.73 -19.77
C GLU A 45 14.70 -36.77 -20.44
N LYS A 46 15.95 -36.79 -20.00
CA LYS A 46 17.02 -35.95 -20.60
C LYS A 46 17.34 -36.34 -22.01
N GLU A 47 17.30 -37.64 -22.34
CA GLU A 47 17.49 -38.14 -23.72
C GLU A 47 16.27 -37.83 -24.60
N LYS A 48 15.05 -38.04 -24.13
CA LYS A 48 13.83 -37.63 -24.84
C LYS A 48 13.83 -36.12 -25.15
N LEU A 49 14.26 -35.30 -24.21
CA LEU A 49 14.38 -33.85 -24.41
C LEU A 49 15.48 -33.47 -25.43
N LYS A 50 16.60 -34.22 -25.53
CA LYS A 50 17.68 -33.90 -26.50
C LYS A 50 17.22 -34.08 -27.95
N GLY A 51 16.37 -35.06 -28.23
CA GLY A 51 15.86 -35.34 -29.59
C GLY A 51 14.75 -34.41 -30.08
N MET A 52 14.16 -33.58 -29.17
CA MET A 52 13.03 -32.72 -29.52
C MET A 52 13.47 -31.31 -29.96
N GLY A 53 12.81 -30.75 -30.99
CA GLY A 53 12.98 -29.36 -31.38
C GLY A 53 12.47 -28.39 -30.27
N PRO A 54 12.91 -27.10 -30.26
CA PRO A 54 12.65 -26.17 -29.16
C PRO A 54 11.17 -25.97 -28.84
N GLY A 55 10.28 -25.96 -29.84
CA GLY A 55 8.85 -25.84 -29.64
C GLY A 55 8.22 -27.08 -28.99
N LYS A 56 8.63 -28.30 -29.40
CA LYS A 56 8.16 -29.54 -28.80
C LYS A 56 8.69 -29.74 -27.37
N LYS A 57 9.91 -29.27 -27.06
CA LYS A 57 10.45 -29.26 -25.70
C LYS A 57 9.61 -28.38 -24.76
N LEU A 58 9.25 -27.19 -25.22
CA LEU A 58 8.44 -26.26 -24.42
C LEU A 58 7.06 -26.83 -24.16
N GLN A 59 6.42 -27.46 -25.17
CA GLN A 59 5.12 -28.10 -25.04
C GLN A 59 5.15 -29.29 -24.06
N TYR A 60 6.21 -30.13 -24.13
CA TYR A 60 6.39 -31.26 -23.22
C TYR A 60 6.60 -30.82 -21.78
N ILE A 61 7.49 -29.84 -21.56
CA ILE A 61 7.73 -29.25 -20.24
C ILE A 61 6.45 -28.64 -19.69
N TRP A 62 5.69 -27.90 -20.49
CA TRP A 62 4.42 -27.30 -20.08
C TRP A 62 3.39 -28.35 -19.67
N MET A 63 3.26 -29.43 -20.45
CA MET A 63 2.23 -30.46 -20.21
C MET A 63 2.56 -31.32 -18.98
N TYR A 64 3.83 -31.66 -18.77
CA TYR A 64 4.26 -32.57 -17.71
C TYR A 64 4.61 -31.87 -16.38
N TYR A 65 5.15 -30.67 -16.45
CA TYR A 65 5.60 -29.90 -15.27
C TYR A 65 4.68 -28.76 -14.89
N LYS A 66 3.53 -28.63 -15.52
CA LYS A 66 2.52 -27.60 -15.20
C LYS A 66 2.31 -27.39 -13.69
N PRO A 67 2.04 -28.43 -12.87
CA PRO A 67 1.85 -28.24 -11.44
C PRO A 67 3.13 -27.76 -10.71
N ALA A 68 4.29 -28.24 -11.14
CA ALA A 68 5.57 -27.83 -10.55
C ALA A 68 5.91 -26.38 -10.92
N ILE A 69 5.64 -25.95 -12.14
CA ILE A 69 5.84 -24.57 -12.60
C ILE A 69 4.95 -23.61 -11.78
N PHE A 70 3.67 -23.96 -11.64
CA PHE A 70 2.77 -23.15 -10.80
C PHE A 70 3.22 -23.13 -9.33
N GLY A 71 3.74 -24.23 -8.80
CA GLY A 71 4.32 -24.29 -7.46
C GLY A 71 5.49 -23.32 -7.29
N VAL A 72 6.42 -23.29 -8.26
CA VAL A 72 7.56 -22.36 -8.23
C VAL A 72 7.10 -20.90 -8.33
N ILE A 73 6.16 -20.60 -9.24
CA ILE A 73 5.59 -19.24 -9.35
C ILE A 73 4.91 -18.81 -8.05
N ALA A 74 4.14 -19.72 -7.42
CA ALA A 74 3.49 -19.44 -6.14
C ALA A 74 4.50 -19.14 -5.02
N VAL A 75 5.59 -19.90 -4.94
CA VAL A 75 6.67 -19.66 -3.96
C VAL A 75 7.34 -18.31 -4.20
N ILE A 76 7.63 -17.96 -5.46
CA ILE A 76 8.21 -16.66 -5.81
C ILE A 76 7.24 -15.53 -5.41
N ALA A 77 5.96 -15.65 -5.74
CA ALA A 77 4.94 -14.67 -5.37
C ALA A 77 4.80 -14.50 -3.85
N LEU A 78 4.89 -15.59 -3.09
CA LEU A 78 4.90 -15.56 -1.63
C LEU A 78 6.13 -14.82 -1.07
N ILE A 79 7.32 -15.05 -1.63
CA ILE A 79 8.55 -14.37 -1.19
C ILE A 79 8.43 -12.85 -1.41
N PHE A 80 7.93 -12.43 -2.59
CA PHE A 80 7.70 -11.02 -2.87
C PHE A 80 6.63 -10.42 -1.94
N GLY A 81 5.50 -11.11 -1.75
CA GLY A 81 4.45 -10.67 -0.85
C GLY A 81 4.90 -10.51 0.61
N ILE A 82 5.71 -11.45 1.11
CA ILE A 82 6.28 -11.36 2.46
C ILE A 82 7.26 -10.20 2.57
N LYS A 83 8.08 -9.96 1.54
CA LYS A 83 9.02 -8.83 1.52
C LYS A 83 8.26 -7.51 1.55
N ASP A 84 7.26 -7.32 0.70
CA ASP A 84 6.46 -6.10 0.64
C ASP A 84 5.70 -5.86 1.97
N TYR A 85 5.11 -6.91 2.53
CA TYR A 85 4.47 -6.84 3.85
C TYR A 85 5.45 -6.41 4.94
N TYR A 86 6.65 -6.96 4.95
CA TYR A 86 7.68 -6.61 5.93
C TYR A 86 8.18 -5.17 5.76
N GLU A 87 8.32 -4.68 4.55
CA GLU A 87 8.70 -3.28 4.29
C GLU A 87 7.60 -2.31 4.70
N GLN A 88 6.35 -2.61 4.37
CA GLN A 88 5.20 -1.79 4.77
C GLN A 88 5.00 -1.75 6.29
N SER A 89 5.28 -2.85 7.00
CA SER A 89 5.18 -2.90 8.46
C SER A 89 6.18 -2.01 9.20
N LYS A 90 7.23 -1.52 8.52
CA LYS A 90 8.19 -0.57 9.08
C LYS A 90 7.72 0.88 8.99
N ILE A 91 6.76 1.17 8.10
CA ILE A 91 6.25 2.53 7.93
C ILE A 91 5.47 2.93 9.19
N LYS A 92 5.89 4.05 9.77
CA LYS A 92 5.25 4.63 10.94
C LYS A 92 4.72 6.01 10.59
N THR A 93 3.45 6.24 10.86
CA THR A 93 2.89 7.59 10.79
C THR A 93 3.47 8.40 11.95
N VAL A 94 4.25 9.42 11.60
CA VAL A 94 4.90 10.32 12.57
C VAL A 94 4.05 11.54 12.87
N LEU A 95 3.13 11.87 11.97
CA LEU A 95 2.10 12.88 12.15
C LEU A 95 0.89 12.57 11.27
N SER A 96 -0.29 12.58 11.85
CA SER A 96 -1.56 12.50 11.16
C SER A 96 -2.36 13.78 11.37
N MET A 97 -2.64 14.50 10.29
CA MET A 97 -3.42 15.73 10.29
C MET A 97 -4.75 15.50 9.60
N THR A 98 -5.83 15.94 10.21
CA THR A 98 -7.15 15.95 9.59
C THR A 98 -7.57 17.38 9.29
N VAL A 99 -7.81 17.67 8.00
CA VAL A 99 -8.25 18.99 7.52
C VAL A 99 -9.70 18.93 7.12
N VAL A 100 -10.53 19.65 7.85
CA VAL A 100 -11.99 19.67 7.65
C VAL A 100 -12.34 20.62 6.51
N ASN A 101 -13.29 20.23 5.64
CA ASN A 101 -13.71 21.00 4.45
C ASN A 101 -12.57 21.38 3.51
N SER A 102 -11.55 20.54 3.42
CA SER A 102 -10.48 20.75 2.46
C SER A 102 -10.96 20.47 1.03
N MET A 103 -10.58 21.33 0.10
CA MET A 103 -10.72 21.17 -1.35
C MET A 103 -9.40 20.84 -2.03
N ALA A 104 -8.38 20.46 -1.26
CA ALA A 104 -7.07 20.10 -1.80
C ALA A 104 -7.17 18.89 -2.73
N ASN A 105 -6.62 19.02 -3.93
CA ASN A 105 -6.49 17.92 -4.89
C ASN A 105 -5.16 17.16 -4.70
N ASP A 106 -4.20 17.77 -4.00
CA ASP A 106 -2.88 17.21 -3.71
C ASP A 106 -2.59 17.38 -2.23
N THR A 107 -2.37 16.27 -1.54
CA THR A 107 -1.91 16.23 -0.15
C THR A 107 -0.44 15.84 -0.04
N GLU A 108 0.17 15.29 -1.10
CA GLU A 108 1.54 14.80 -1.09
C GLU A 108 2.55 15.93 -0.90
N THR A 109 2.32 17.07 -1.56
CA THR A 109 3.20 18.24 -1.43
C THR A 109 3.25 18.80 0.00
N PRO A 110 2.12 19.10 0.67
CA PRO A 110 2.15 19.52 2.06
C PRO A 110 2.63 18.42 3.02
N GLU A 111 2.32 17.14 2.79
CA GLU A 111 2.86 16.04 3.59
C GLU A 111 4.39 16.01 3.57
N GLN A 112 5.00 16.18 2.40
CA GLN A 112 6.46 16.24 2.27
C GLN A 112 7.06 17.46 2.96
N LYS A 113 6.47 18.64 2.83
CA LYS A 113 6.91 19.86 3.54
C LYS A 113 6.88 19.67 5.06
N ILE A 114 5.79 19.10 5.57
CA ILE A 114 5.65 18.80 7.00
C ILE A 114 6.69 17.77 7.44
N LYS A 115 6.89 16.72 6.67
CA LYS A 115 7.90 15.70 6.92
C LYS A 115 9.32 16.29 6.99
N GLU A 116 9.64 17.23 6.09
CA GLU A 116 10.92 17.96 6.12
C GLU A 116 11.04 18.83 7.37
N THR A 117 10.00 19.57 7.71
CA THR A 117 9.94 20.43 8.91
C THR A 117 10.13 19.62 10.20
N LEU A 118 9.58 18.42 10.25
CA LEU A 118 9.75 17.49 11.37
C LEU A 118 11.13 16.83 11.42
N GLY A 119 11.95 16.98 10.36
CA GLY A 119 13.31 16.40 10.28
C GLY A 119 13.37 14.97 9.80
N TYR A 120 12.30 14.46 9.17
CA TYR A 120 12.20 13.09 8.65
C TYR A 120 12.39 13.00 7.13
N LYS A 121 12.94 14.06 6.48
CA LYS A 121 13.08 14.15 5.01
C LYS A 121 13.65 12.88 4.37
N ASP A 122 14.75 12.38 4.93
CA ASP A 122 15.52 11.27 4.37
C ASP A 122 15.11 9.90 4.95
N ASP A 123 14.12 9.85 5.84
CA ASP A 123 13.63 8.60 6.40
C ASP A 123 12.49 8.01 5.54
N PRO A 124 12.73 6.89 4.83
CA PRO A 124 11.72 6.27 3.99
C PRO A 124 10.59 5.59 4.79
N TYR A 125 10.78 5.37 6.09
CA TYR A 125 9.82 4.68 6.95
C TYR A 125 8.95 5.63 7.77
N SER A 126 9.26 6.92 7.80
CA SER A 126 8.43 7.93 8.45
C SER A 126 7.43 8.51 7.45
N LYS A 127 6.15 8.48 7.77
CA LYS A 127 5.05 9.00 6.96
C LYS A 127 4.33 10.12 7.70
N VAL A 128 4.01 11.20 6.99
CA VAL A 128 3.02 12.19 7.38
C VAL A 128 1.75 11.90 6.58
N GLU A 129 0.60 11.98 7.18
CA GLU A 129 -0.69 11.75 6.55
C GLU A 129 -1.59 12.96 6.72
N ILE A 130 -2.20 13.44 5.64
CA ILE A 130 -3.21 14.49 5.64
C ILE A 130 -4.54 13.91 5.17
N GLY A 131 -5.48 13.76 6.09
CA GLY A 131 -6.86 13.36 5.80
C GLY A 131 -7.73 14.56 5.46
N VAL A 132 -8.46 14.48 4.33
CA VAL A 132 -9.34 15.56 3.83
C VAL A 132 -10.79 15.12 3.67
N ASN A 133 -11.17 14.05 4.35
CA ASN A 133 -12.45 13.36 4.17
C ASN A 133 -13.55 13.79 5.14
N LEU A 134 -13.29 14.77 6.02
CA LEU A 134 -14.29 15.27 6.96
C LEU A 134 -14.92 16.55 6.43
N THR A 135 -16.24 16.55 6.35
CA THR A 135 -17.06 17.68 5.90
C THR A 135 -18.08 18.09 6.94
N THR A 136 -18.45 19.36 6.91
CA THR A 136 -19.41 19.95 7.83
C THR A 136 -20.72 20.29 7.12
N ASP A 137 -21.71 20.69 7.90
CA ASP A 137 -22.91 21.36 7.43
C ASP A 137 -22.59 22.74 6.78
N SER A 138 -23.59 23.38 6.22
CA SER A 138 -23.46 24.71 5.58
C SER A 138 -23.05 25.83 6.52
N GLU A 139 -23.28 25.68 7.84
CA GLU A 139 -22.92 26.66 8.86
C GLU A 139 -21.51 26.43 9.43
N MET A 140 -20.84 25.35 9.00
CA MET A 140 -19.52 24.92 9.47
C MET A 140 -19.44 24.73 10.98
N ALA A 141 -20.53 24.32 11.60
CA ALA A 141 -20.65 24.18 13.05
C ALA A 141 -20.72 22.74 13.52
N GLU A 142 -21.17 21.82 12.69
CA GLU A 142 -21.30 20.40 12.98
C GLU A 142 -20.84 19.57 11.79
N PHE A 143 -20.35 18.36 12.06
CA PHE A 143 -20.07 17.41 10.98
C PHE A 143 -21.36 16.95 10.30
N ASP A 144 -21.29 16.68 9.00
CA ASP A 144 -22.33 15.90 8.37
C ASP A 144 -22.37 14.46 8.94
N TYR A 145 -23.43 13.71 8.64
CA TYR A 145 -23.64 12.38 9.22
C TYR A 145 -22.48 11.40 8.96
N ASN A 146 -21.93 11.39 7.75
CA ASN A 146 -20.86 10.49 7.38
C ASN A 146 -19.54 10.93 8.03
N ALA A 147 -19.25 12.22 8.02
CA ALA A 147 -18.07 12.78 8.65
C ALA A 147 -18.09 12.57 10.17
N GLN A 148 -19.27 12.69 10.83
CA GLN A 148 -19.41 12.41 12.26
C GLN A 148 -19.02 10.97 12.59
N MET A 149 -19.49 9.99 11.80
CA MET A 149 -19.14 8.58 12.01
C MET A 149 -17.64 8.32 11.77
N ALA A 150 -17.08 8.93 10.72
CA ALA A 150 -15.66 8.81 10.42
C ALA A 150 -14.78 9.46 11.50
N TYR A 151 -15.16 10.63 11.98
CA TYR A 151 -14.49 11.34 13.08
C TYR A 151 -14.43 10.49 14.35
N VAL A 152 -15.57 9.95 14.79
CA VAL A 152 -15.63 9.09 15.99
C VAL A 152 -14.72 7.87 15.84
N ALA A 153 -14.73 7.23 14.69
CA ALA A 153 -13.86 6.08 14.42
C ALA A 153 -12.37 6.47 14.45
N GLN A 154 -11.99 7.60 13.87
CA GLN A 154 -10.61 8.09 13.83
C GLN A 154 -10.10 8.49 15.21
N ILE A 155 -10.92 9.18 16.02
CA ILE A 155 -10.57 9.54 17.41
C ILE A 155 -10.40 8.29 18.27
N GLN A 156 -11.30 7.31 18.15
CA GLN A 156 -11.19 6.05 18.89
C GLN A 156 -9.97 5.22 18.49
N ALA A 157 -9.59 5.29 17.22
CA ALA A 157 -8.39 4.63 16.72
C ALA A 157 -7.09 5.36 17.10
N GLY A 158 -7.16 6.59 17.66
CA GLY A 158 -5.98 7.42 17.90
C GLY A 158 -5.25 7.78 16.61
N SER A 159 -5.98 8.00 15.52
CA SER A 159 -5.40 8.25 14.20
C SER A 159 -5.41 9.73 13.79
N ILE A 160 -5.64 10.64 14.74
CA ILE A 160 -5.59 12.08 14.53
C ILE A 160 -4.63 12.71 15.54
N ASP A 161 -3.59 13.37 15.05
CA ASP A 161 -2.67 14.13 15.88
C ASP A 161 -3.01 15.63 15.86
N ILE A 162 -3.46 16.14 14.71
CA ILE A 162 -3.83 17.55 14.52
C ILE A 162 -5.16 17.62 13.78
N MET A 163 -6.02 18.48 14.27
CA MET A 163 -7.21 18.89 13.55
C MET A 163 -7.08 20.34 13.09
N VAL A 164 -7.35 20.55 11.79
CA VAL A 164 -7.47 21.87 11.16
C VAL A 164 -8.94 22.02 10.77
N MET A 165 -9.62 23.01 11.36
CA MET A 165 -11.08 23.10 11.25
C MET A 165 -11.56 24.56 11.35
N PRO A 166 -12.82 24.83 10.96
CA PRO A 166 -13.47 26.12 11.26
C PRO A 166 -13.64 26.32 12.76
N GLU A 167 -13.50 27.56 13.22
CA GLU A 167 -13.65 27.92 14.65
C GLU A 167 -15.00 27.48 15.24
N LYS A 168 -16.09 27.59 14.48
CA LYS A 168 -17.42 27.15 14.94
C LYS A 168 -17.49 25.66 15.25
N LEU A 169 -16.85 24.84 14.39
CA LEU A 169 -16.79 23.40 14.63
C LEU A 169 -15.97 23.09 15.89
N TYR A 170 -14.81 23.76 16.07
CA TYR A 170 -14.02 23.61 17.29
C TYR A 170 -14.86 23.92 18.55
N GLN A 171 -15.61 25.02 18.56
CA GLN A 171 -16.47 25.39 19.69
C GLN A 171 -17.57 24.38 19.96
N THR A 172 -18.02 23.64 18.97
CA THR A 172 -18.98 22.55 19.14
C THR A 172 -18.30 21.30 19.70
N LEU A 173 -17.18 20.88 19.12
CA LEU A 173 -16.46 19.66 19.52
C LEU A 173 -15.90 19.76 20.93
N LYS A 174 -15.33 20.89 21.31
CA LYS A 174 -14.72 21.15 22.62
C LYS A 174 -15.66 20.88 23.78
N LYS A 175 -16.98 20.92 23.58
CA LYS A 175 -17.98 20.64 24.64
C LYS A 175 -18.00 19.17 25.06
N ASN A 176 -17.63 18.28 24.15
CA ASN A 176 -17.74 16.83 24.31
C ASN A 176 -16.41 16.08 24.20
N GLU A 177 -15.44 16.69 23.56
CA GLU A 177 -14.14 16.09 23.25
C GLU A 177 -13.02 16.86 23.95
N PRO A 178 -12.12 16.17 24.66
CA PRO A 178 -10.96 16.82 25.25
C PRO A 178 -9.90 17.12 24.20
N PHE A 179 -9.50 18.37 24.11
CA PHE A 179 -8.29 18.79 23.39
C PHE A 179 -7.15 19.02 24.38
N ALA A 180 -5.93 18.82 23.94
CA ALA A 180 -4.74 19.05 24.74
C ALA A 180 -4.52 20.56 24.98
N ASP A 181 -4.00 20.92 26.14
CA ASP A 181 -3.60 22.29 26.43
C ASP A 181 -2.32 22.64 25.65
N LEU A 182 -2.45 23.43 24.59
CA LEU A 182 -1.34 23.81 23.72
C LEU A 182 -0.36 24.74 24.43
N LYS A 183 -0.83 25.56 25.37
CA LYS A 183 0.04 26.44 26.17
C LYS A 183 0.95 25.60 27.08
N GLU A 184 0.42 24.50 27.66
CA GLU A 184 1.22 23.57 28.44
C GLU A 184 2.20 22.79 27.57
N LEU A 185 1.73 22.25 26.42
CA LEU A 185 2.54 21.41 25.53
C LEU A 185 3.68 22.17 24.84
N MET A 186 3.44 23.39 24.40
CA MET A 186 4.45 24.14 23.63
C MET A 186 5.20 25.19 24.47
N GLY A 187 4.73 25.48 25.66
CA GLY A 187 5.25 26.52 26.56
C GLY A 187 4.64 27.89 26.28
N GLU A 188 4.52 28.70 27.34
CA GLU A 188 3.86 30.00 27.31
C GLU A 188 4.42 30.95 26.24
N GLU A 189 5.74 31.12 26.19
CA GLU A 189 6.42 32.00 25.22
C GLU A 189 6.09 31.64 23.76
N ALA A 190 6.07 30.32 23.42
CA ALA A 190 5.76 29.88 22.09
C ALA A 190 4.28 30.02 21.75
N PHE A 191 3.39 29.81 22.73
CA PHE A 191 1.96 29.97 22.55
C PHE A 191 1.55 31.44 22.33
N GLU A 192 2.13 32.37 23.11
CA GLU A 192 1.85 33.81 23.00
C GLU A 192 2.23 34.42 21.64
N LYS A 193 3.17 33.82 20.90
CA LYS A 193 3.53 34.27 19.55
C LYS A 193 2.39 34.18 18.54
N PHE A 194 1.42 33.31 18.79
CA PHE A 194 0.21 33.20 17.94
C PHE A 194 -0.86 34.27 18.23
N GLY A 195 -0.54 35.22 19.13
CA GLY A 195 -1.44 36.30 19.50
C GLY A 195 -2.46 35.89 20.56
N MET A 196 -3.51 36.72 20.74
CA MET A 196 -4.52 36.47 21.74
C MET A 196 -5.47 35.36 21.27
N GLN A 197 -5.48 34.24 21.98
CA GLN A 197 -6.38 33.12 21.75
C GLN A 197 -7.57 33.14 22.73
N THR A 198 -8.69 32.56 22.37
CA THR A 198 -9.89 32.51 23.22
C THR A 198 -9.73 31.53 24.38
N ASP A 199 -8.90 30.52 24.24
CA ASP A 199 -8.47 29.56 25.26
C ASP A 199 -7.11 28.93 24.92
N THR A 200 -6.65 28.00 25.76
CA THR A 200 -5.30 27.38 25.63
C THR A 200 -5.29 26.07 24.85
N THR A 201 -6.45 25.56 24.41
CA THR A 201 -6.57 24.24 23.77
C THR A 201 -6.64 24.30 22.25
N HIS A 202 -6.51 25.49 21.65
CA HIS A 202 -6.42 25.70 20.20
C HIS A 202 -5.59 26.94 19.87
N ILE A 203 -5.23 27.02 18.61
CA ILE A 203 -4.66 28.22 17.99
C ILE A 203 -5.53 28.58 16.81
N SER A 204 -5.97 29.83 16.76
CA SER A 204 -6.75 30.40 15.67
C SER A 204 -5.88 31.42 14.97
N ILE A 205 -5.58 31.20 13.70
CA ILE A 205 -4.68 32.03 12.91
C ILE A 205 -5.29 32.37 11.55
N THR A 206 -4.90 33.55 11.03
CA THR A 206 -5.12 33.93 9.64
C THR A 206 -3.79 33.77 8.90
N ASP A 207 -3.72 32.81 8.00
CA ASP A 207 -2.53 32.51 7.21
C ASP A 207 -2.93 32.03 5.82
N SER A 208 -2.87 32.92 4.85
CA SER A 208 -3.29 32.67 3.47
C SER A 208 -2.41 31.60 2.77
N GLU A 209 -1.15 31.43 3.15
CA GLU A 209 -0.29 30.40 2.62
C GLU A 209 -0.74 29.02 3.15
N LEU A 210 -1.00 28.91 4.43
CA LEU A 210 -1.51 27.69 5.04
C LEU A 210 -2.89 27.31 4.48
N GLU A 211 -3.80 28.29 4.33
CA GLU A 211 -5.11 28.08 3.74
C GLU A 211 -5.01 27.51 2.33
N GLN A 212 -4.13 28.06 1.51
CA GLN A 212 -3.90 27.57 0.15
C GLN A 212 -3.26 26.18 0.13
N GLU A 213 -2.26 25.93 0.98
CA GLU A 213 -1.58 24.64 1.09
C GLU A 213 -2.55 23.52 1.51
N LEU A 214 -3.44 23.81 2.44
CA LEU A 214 -4.41 22.84 2.96
C LEU A 214 -5.74 22.83 2.19
N GLY A 215 -5.91 23.75 1.22
CA GLY A 215 -7.12 23.84 0.38
C GLY A 215 -8.36 24.20 1.17
N VAL A 216 -8.25 24.99 2.24
CA VAL A 216 -9.38 25.42 3.05
C VAL A 216 -9.88 26.80 2.63
N ILE A 217 -11.18 27.06 2.89
CA ILE A 217 -11.86 28.30 2.48
C ILE A 217 -12.38 29.10 3.68
N TYR A 218 -12.05 28.69 4.88
CA TYR A 218 -12.45 29.36 6.12
C TYR A 218 -11.27 30.10 6.75
N ASP A 219 -11.54 31.26 7.28
CA ASP A 219 -10.62 32.14 8.01
C ASP A 219 -11.35 32.71 9.25
N PRO A 220 -10.76 32.63 10.43
CA PRO A 220 -9.46 32.06 10.74
C PRO A 220 -9.40 30.52 10.67
N VAL A 221 -8.20 30.00 10.49
CA VAL A 221 -7.91 28.56 10.58
C VAL A 221 -7.73 28.21 12.04
N CYS A 222 -8.55 27.31 12.56
CA CYS A 222 -8.46 26.79 13.92
C CYS A 222 -7.66 25.48 13.92
N ILE A 223 -6.62 25.40 14.74
CA ILE A 223 -5.73 24.24 14.88
C ILE A 223 -5.83 23.74 16.34
N ALA A 224 -6.17 22.49 16.52
CA ALA A 224 -6.25 21.84 17.81
C ALA A 224 -5.62 20.45 17.78
N VAL A 225 -5.15 19.98 18.93
CA VAL A 225 -4.54 18.67 19.13
C VAL A 225 -5.48 17.86 20.02
N PRO A 226 -6.05 16.72 19.56
CA PRO A 226 -6.83 15.85 20.43
C PRO A 226 -6.00 15.37 21.62
N TYR A 227 -6.63 15.28 22.80
CA TYR A 227 -5.92 14.80 24.00
C TYR A 227 -5.36 13.37 23.81
N SER A 228 -6.03 12.54 23.01
CA SER A 228 -5.63 11.17 22.68
C SER A 228 -4.60 11.07 21.56
N ALA A 229 -4.11 12.18 21.02
CA ALA A 229 -3.15 12.19 19.90
C ALA A 229 -1.86 11.42 20.26
N PRO A 230 -1.46 10.41 19.46
CA PRO A 230 -0.29 9.61 19.76
C PRO A 230 1.03 10.34 19.51
N ASN A 231 1.07 11.32 18.60
CA ASN A 231 2.29 12.04 18.19
C ASN A 231 2.26 13.52 18.59
N GLN A 232 1.86 13.82 19.83
CA GLN A 232 1.73 15.20 20.32
C GLN A 232 3.03 16.01 20.18
N GLU A 233 4.20 15.41 20.39
CA GLU A 233 5.48 16.10 20.23
C GLU A 233 5.70 16.61 18.81
N ASN A 234 5.40 15.78 17.80
CA ASN A 234 5.51 16.18 16.40
C ASN A 234 4.43 17.19 16.01
N ALA A 235 3.24 17.06 16.56
CA ALA A 235 2.16 18.04 16.39
C ALA A 235 2.62 19.43 16.89
N VAL A 236 3.14 19.52 18.09
CA VAL A 236 3.67 20.75 18.68
C VAL A 236 4.84 21.30 17.86
N LYS A 237 5.75 20.44 17.40
CA LYS A 237 6.88 20.85 16.58
C LYS A 237 6.44 21.49 15.27
N TRP A 238 5.44 20.90 14.62
CA TRP A 238 4.87 21.47 13.41
C TRP A 238 4.14 22.78 13.68
N ILE A 239 3.30 22.87 14.72
CA ILE A 239 2.60 24.10 15.10
C ILE A 239 3.59 25.23 15.34
N LYS A 240 4.66 24.98 16.10
CA LYS A 240 5.73 25.98 16.32
C LYS A 240 6.38 26.48 15.05
N SER A 241 6.46 25.66 14.01
CA SER A 241 7.04 26.04 12.73
C SER A 241 6.20 27.05 11.95
N LEU A 242 4.90 27.17 12.25
CA LEU A 242 4.01 28.15 11.62
C LEU A 242 4.37 29.60 12.01
N ASP A 243 4.92 29.83 13.21
CA ASP A 243 5.37 31.15 13.64
C ASP A 243 6.52 31.71 12.78
N SER A 244 7.35 30.84 12.20
CA SER A 244 8.47 31.23 11.35
C SER A 244 8.07 31.63 9.92
N ARG A 245 6.80 31.53 9.56
CA ARG A 245 6.26 31.90 8.24
C ARG A 245 5.72 33.32 8.19
N LYS A 246 5.61 34.00 9.32
CA LYS A 246 5.20 35.43 9.43
C LYS A 246 6.43 36.35 9.22
#